data_573d81addff602a535c688fd062ad804
#
_entry.id   573d81addff602a535c688fd062ad804
#
_cell.length_a   1.000
_cell.length_b   1.000
_cell.length_c   1.000
_cell.angle_alpha   90.00
_cell.angle_beta   90.00
_cell.angle_gamma   90.00
#
_symmetry.space_group_name_H-M   'P 1'
#
loop_
_entity.id
_entity.type
_entity.pdbx_description
1 polymer ?
#
loop_
_entity_poly.entity_id
_entity_poly.type
_entity_poly.pdbx_seq_one_letter_code
_entity_poly.pdbx_strand_id
1 'polypeptide(L)' 'MFQKSLIILSMSALTLLSGCASDPAWRKPGVSHEDAVSALSECKYQVGLNKVAKSEQNELVKSCMQAKGFRWRTN' A
#
# COMPACT_ATOMS: atom_id res chain seq x y z
N MET A 1 -14.69 29.50 -33.98
CA MET A 1 -14.91 28.79 -33.80
C MET A 1 -14.08 27.87 -33.44
N PHE A 2 -13.71 27.37 -33.27
CA PHE A 2 -12.87 26.58 -33.05
C PHE A 2 -12.33 26.53 -31.78
N GLN A 3 -12.20 27.29 -31.26
CA GLN A 3 -11.62 27.42 -30.06
C GLN A 3 -12.24 26.68 -29.00
N LYS A 4 -13.38 26.48 -29.02
CA LYS A 4 -14.02 25.82 -27.99
C LYS A 4 -13.43 24.52 -27.75
N SER A 5 -12.91 23.96 -28.60
CA SER A 5 -12.44 22.66 -28.40
C SER A 5 -11.38 22.52 -27.38
N LEU A 6 -10.57 23.44 -27.28
CA LEU A 6 -9.54 23.32 -26.37
C LEU A 6 -9.95 23.14 -24.99
N ILE A 7 -10.92 23.64 -24.60
CA ILE A 7 -11.34 23.52 -23.30
C ILE A 7 -11.53 22.17 -22.81
N ILE A 8 -12.09 21.40 -23.49
CA ILE A 8 -12.35 20.11 -23.06
C ILE A 8 -11.24 19.35 -22.52
N LEU A 9 -10.19 19.37 -23.13
CA LEU A 9 -9.10 18.61 -22.71
C LEU A 9 -8.74 18.80 -21.31
N SER A 10 -8.84 19.87 -20.85
CA SER A 10 -8.39 20.12 -19.52
C SER A 10 -9.01 19.28 -18.47
N MET A 11 -10.18 19.01 -18.50
CA MET A 11 -10.76 18.29 -17.45
C MET A 11 -10.36 16.91 -17.34
N SER A 12 -10.14 16.26 -18.33
CA SER A 12 -9.82 14.88 -18.23
C SER A 12 -8.66 14.63 -17.33
N ALA A 13 -7.76 15.46 -17.25
CA ALA A 13 -6.59 15.22 -16.46
C ALA A 13 -6.85 15.13 -14.99
N LEU A 14 -7.75 15.84 -14.51
CA LEU A 14 -8.01 15.84 -13.12
C LEU A 14 -8.50 14.58 -12.54
N THR A 15 -9.34 13.94 -13.18
CA THR A 15 -9.90 12.76 -12.59
C THR A 15 -8.89 11.72 -12.27
N LEU A 16 -7.83 11.67 -12.95
CA LEU A 16 -6.86 10.67 -12.71
C LEU A 16 -6.23 10.73 -11.35
N LEU A 17 -6.00 11.86 -10.87
CA LEU A 17 -5.35 12.00 -9.62
C LEU A 17 -6.09 11.43 -8.44
N SER A 18 -7.34 11.58 -8.41
CA SER A 18 -8.07 11.15 -7.26
C SER A 18 -8.08 9.67 -7.05
N GLY A 19 -7.85 8.90 -8.03
CA GLY A 19 -7.96 7.48 -7.88
C GLY A 19 -6.83 6.82 -7.13
N CYS A 20 -5.73 7.47 -6.95
CA CYS A 20 -4.59 6.81 -6.39
C CYS A 20 -4.40 6.97 -4.91
N ALA A 21 -5.19 7.75 -4.29
CA ALA A 21 -4.89 8.13 -2.94
C ALA A 21 -5.34 7.19 -1.84
N SER A 22 -6.17 6.26 -2.12
CA SER A 22 -6.74 5.48 -1.05
C SER A 22 -6.41 4.01 -1.04
N ASP A 23 -5.33 3.62 -1.61
CA ASP A 23 -4.99 2.22 -1.60
C ASP A 23 -4.60 1.76 -0.20
N PRO A 24 -5.13 0.63 0.25
CA PRO A 24 -4.77 0.14 1.56
C PRO A 24 -3.33 -0.33 1.60
N ALA A 25 -2.71 -0.17 2.72
CA ALA A 25 -1.33 -0.60 2.90
C ALA A 25 -1.03 -0.68 4.39
N TRP A 26 0.09 -1.28 4.72
CA TRP A 26 0.54 -1.29 6.10
C TRP A 26 1.06 0.10 6.43
N ARG A 27 0.56 0.68 7.51
CA ARG A 27 0.94 2.03 7.88
C ARG A 27 1.25 2.13 9.36
N LYS A 28 2.17 3.01 9.68
CA LYS A 28 2.53 3.25 11.07
C LYS A 28 2.92 4.72 11.16
N PRO A 29 2.43 5.45 12.16
CA PRO A 29 2.74 6.88 12.27
C PRO A 29 4.25 7.10 12.35
N GLY A 30 4.73 8.05 11.58
CA GLY A 30 6.14 8.38 11.57
C GLY A 30 7.01 7.49 10.71
N VAL A 31 6.45 6.51 10.05
CA VAL A 31 7.22 5.57 9.24
C VAL A 31 6.87 5.80 7.77
N SER A 32 7.88 5.90 6.93
CA SER A 32 7.67 6.13 5.51
C SER A 32 7.15 4.87 4.84
N HIS A 33 6.60 5.04 3.65
CA HIS A 33 6.13 3.90 2.89
C HIS A 33 7.27 2.93 2.60
N GLU A 34 8.43 3.43 2.28
CA GLU A 34 9.57 2.57 2.01
C GLU A 34 9.98 1.76 3.21
N ASP A 35 9.95 2.37 4.38
CA ASP A 35 10.31 1.65 5.57
C ASP A 35 9.25 0.60 5.90
N ALA A 36 8.00 0.88 5.59
CA ALA A 36 6.94 -0.10 5.79
C ALA A 36 7.13 -1.29 4.86
N VAL A 37 7.53 -1.03 3.62
CA VAL A 37 7.78 -2.12 2.68
C VAL A 37 8.95 -2.96 3.14
N SER A 38 9.98 -2.34 3.67
CA SER A 38 11.13 -3.08 4.19
C SER A 38 10.73 -3.96 5.38
N ALA A 39 9.89 -3.43 6.25
CA ALA A 39 9.41 -4.23 7.38
C ALA A 39 8.60 -5.42 6.91
N LEU A 40 7.77 -5.21 5.89
CA LEU A 40 6.97 -6.28 5.35
C LEU A 40 7.85 -7.37 4.74
N SER A 41 8.87 -6.98 4.02
CA SER A 41 9.79 -7.93 3.42
C SER A 41 10.51 -8.74 4.49
N GLU A 42 10.87 -8.10 5.58
CA GLU A 42 11.52 -8.79 6.68
C GLU A 42 10.57 -9.80 7.30
N CYS A 43 9.32 -9.43 7.52
CA CYS A 43 8.34 -10.34 8.07
C CYS A 43 8.12 -11.54 7.15
N LYS A 44 8.03 -11.29 5.86
CA LYS A 44 7.86 -12.39 4.91
C LYS A 44 9.05 -13.33 4.91
N TYR A 45 10.23 -12.77 5.03
CA TYR A 45 11.43 -13.56 5.04
C TYR A 45 11.45 -14.47 6.28
N GLN A 46 11.17 -13.90 7.43
CA GLN A 46 11.18 -14.67 8.67
C GLN A 46 10.12 -15.76 8.68
N VAL A 47 8.94 -15.46 8.20
CA VAL A 47 7.88 -16.43 8.14
C VAL A 47 8.25 -17.57 7.19
N GLY A 48 8.89 -17.22 6.08
CA GLY A 48 9.32 -18.23 5.11
C GLY A 48 10.35 -19.20 5.69
N LEU A 49 11.17 -18.74 6.62
CA LEU A 49 12.15 -19.60 7.23
C LEU A 49 11.54 -20.68 8.11
N ASN A 50 10.35 -20.44 8.60
CA ASN A 50 9.72 -21.39 9.51
C ASN A 50 8.98 -22.53 8.83
N LYS A 51 8.98 -22.53 7.53
CA LYS A 51 8.40 -23.61 6.75
C LYS A 51 6.96 -23.98 7.11
N VAL A 52 6.15 -22.97 7.36
CA VAL A 52 4.76 -23.22 7.62
C VAL A 52 3.97 -23.31 6.32
N ALA A 53 2.81 -23.86 6.38
CA ALA A 53 1.96 -23.99 5.22
C ALA A 53 1.65 -22.63 4.62
N LYS A 54 1.54 -22.57 3.32
CA LYS A 54 1.31 -21.32 2.63
C LYS A 54 0.05 -20.64 3.12
N SER A 55 -0.96 -21.39 3.45
CA SER A 55 -2.20 -20.82 3.94
C SER A 55 -2.04 -20.11 5.26
N GLU A 56 -1.03 -20.48 6.04
CA GLU A 56 -0.81 -19.84 7.32
C GLU A 56 0.20 -18.71 7.25
N GLN A 57 0.97 -18.64 6.17
CA GLN A 57 2.01 -17.65 6.06
C GLN A 57 1.46 -16.22 6.10
N ASN A 58 0.32 -16.01 5.46
CA ASN A 58 -0.25 -14.66 5.45
C ASN A 58 -0.64 -14.21 6.84
N GLU A 59 -1.20 -15.10 7.63
CA GLU A 59 -1.57 -14.75 8.99
C GLU A 59 -0.35 -14.45 9.85
N LEU A 60 0.71 -15.20 9.65
CA LEU A 60 1.93 -14.95 10.40
C LEU A 60 2.61 -13.65 9.99
N VAL A 61 2.59 -13.32 8.72
CA VAL A 61 3.14 -12.05 8.26
C VAL A 61 2.32 -10.91 8.86
N LYS A 62 1.01 -11.07 8.89
CA LYS A 62 0.14 -10.06 9.47
C LYS A 62 0.46 -9.86 10.94
N SER A 63 0.60 -10.96 11.68
CA SER A 63 0.93 -10.86 13.10
C SER A 63 2.30 -10.20 13.29
N CYS A 64 3.25 -10.51 12.42
CA CYS A 64 4.58 -9.93 12.48
C CYS A 64 4.49 -8.42 12.31
N MET A 65 3.75 -7.96 11.31
CA MET A 65 3.60 -6.53 11.07
C MET A 65 2.89 -5.83 12.22
N GLN A 66 1.86 -6.47 12.76
CA GLN A 66 1.14 -5.88 13.87
C GLN A 66 2.01 -5.79 15.11
N ALA A 67 2.85 -6.78 15.32
CA ALA A 67 3.78 -6.74 16.44
C ALA A 67 4.77 -5.59 16.34
N LYS A 68 5.05 -5.17 15.11
CA LYS A 68 5.94 -4.03 14.89
C LYS A 68 5.19 -2.69 14.96
N GLY A 69 3.89 -2.72 15.18
CA GLY A 69 3.11 -1.51 15.32
C GLY A 69 2.40 -1.04 14.06
N PHE A 70 2.50 -1.80 12.99
CA PHE A 70 1.83 -1.42 11.76
C PHE A 70 0.37 -1.82 11.78
N ARG A 71 -0.43 -1.12 11.02
CA ARG A 71 -1.85 -1.44 10.87
C ARG A 71 -2.22 -1.33 9.40
N TRP A 72 -3.10 -2.21 8.97
CA TRP A 72 -3.53 -2.23 7.58
C TRP A 72 -4.68 -1.25 7.44
N ARG A 73 -4.48 -0.22 6.67
CA ARG A 73 -5.55 0.76 6.47
C ARG A 73 -5.28 1.64 5.26
N THR A 74 -6.29 2.37 4.88
CA THR A 74 -6.22 3.18 3.70
C THR A 74 -5.64 4.55 3.93
N ASN A 75 -5.17 4.87 5.02
CA ASN A 75 -4.57 6.17 5.18
C ASN A 75 -5.04 6.87 6.43
#